data_e992f4c9abde606511d0e19dfbe001a6
#
_entry.id   e992f4c9abde606511d0e19dfbe001a6
#
_cell.length_a   1.000
_cell.length_b   1.000
_cell.length_c   1.000
_cell.angle_alpha   90.00
_cell.angle_beta   90.00
_cell.angle_gamma   90.00
#
_symmetry.space_group_name_H-M   'P 1'
#
loop_
_entity.id
_entity.type
_entity.pdbx_description
1 polymer ?
#
loop_
_entity_poly.entity_id
_entity_poly.type
_entity_poly.pdbx_seq_one_letter_code
_entity_poly.pdbx_strand_id
1 'polypeptide(L)' 'MAISYKKLWKLLIDKDMTAVDLRQATGIAPNTMTKLRRDEEVSMTVLVKICTALNVNIGDIMDMIPEKQLILVYR' A
#
# COMPACT_ATOMS: atom_id res chain seq x y z
N MET A 1 -15.74 0.30 -0.70
CA MET A 1 -14.53 1.14 -0.59
C MET A 1 -13.46 0.66 -1.53
N ALA A 2 -12.69 1.58 -2.07
CA ALA A 2 -11.54 1.25 -2.89
C ALA A 2 -10.27 1.36 -2.05
N ILE A 3 -9.26 0.56 -2.41
CA ILE A 3 -7.96 0.60 -1.75
C ILE A 3 -6.99 1.31 -2.68
N SER A 4 -6.13 2.15 -2.12
CA SER A 4 -5.09 2.83 -2.87
C SER A 4 -3.76 2.72 -2.13
N TYR A 5 -2.71 2.32 -2.82
CA TYR A 5 -1.35 2.30 -2.29
C TYR A 5 -0.50 3.43 -2.88
N LYS A 6 -1.14 4.46 -3.37
CA LYS A 6 -0.45 5.60 -3.98
C LYS A 6 0.57 6.22 -3.03
N LYS A 7 0.23 6.29 -1.76
CA LYS A 7 1.14 6.82 -0.74
C LYS A 7 2.41 5.98 -0.62
N LEU A 8 2.28 4.66 -0.75
CA LEU A 8 3.44 3.78 -0.71
C LEU A 8 4.43 4.12 -1.82
N TRP A 9 3.93 4.27 -3.05
CA TRP A 9 4.81 4.56 -4.18
C TRP A 9 5.47 5.92 -4.05
N LYS A 10 4.74 6.91 -3.56
CA LYS A 10 5.31 8.24 -3.28
C LYS A 10 6.38 8.18 -2.20
N LEU A 11 6.12 7.40 -1.14
CA LEU A 11 7.07 7.24 -0.05
C LEU A 11 8.37 6.59 -0.54
N LEU A 12 8.27 5.60 -1.42
CA LEU A 12 9.46 4.96 -2.00
C LEU A 12 10.28 5.97 -2.81
N ILE A 13 9.62 6.81 -3.57
CA ILE A 13 10.30 7.87 -4.32
C ILE A 13 11.04 8.80 -3.36
N ASP A 14 10.38 9.21 -2.29
CA ASP A 14 10.98 10.10 -1.29
C ASP A 14 12.17 9.46 -0.61
N LYS A 15 12.16 8.14 -0.46
CA LYS A 15 13.26 7.40 0.17
C LYS A 15 14.29 6.90 -0.83
N ASP A 16 14.15 7.25 -2.10
CA ASP A 16 15.06 6.83 -3.16
C ASP A 16 15.12 5.30 -3.29
N MET A 17 13.98 4.65 -3.11
CA MET A 17 13.85 3.20 -3.19
C MET A 17 13.04 2.80 -4.39
N THR A 18 13.42 1.67 -5.01
CA THR A 18 12.64 1.07 -6.08
C THR A 18 11.72 0.00 -5.52
N ALA A 19 10.79 -0.48 -6.34
CA ALA A 19 9.93 -1.59 -5.96
C ALA A 19 10.76 -2.86 -5.68
N VAL A 20 11.86 -3.05 -6.40
CA VAL A 20 12.77 -4.17 -6.17
C VAL A 20 13.42 -4.06 -4.78
N ASP A 21 13.85 -2.85 -4.42
CA ASP A 21 14.42 -2.61 -3.09
C ASP A 21 13.43 -2.94 -1.99
N LEU A 22 12.18 -2.54 -2.15
CA LEU A 22 11.13 -2.85 -1.19
C LEU A 22 10.92 -4.35 -1.06
N ARG A 23 10.86 -5.06 -2.19
CA ARG A 23 10.67 -6.50 -2.20
C ARG A 23 11.81 -7.22 -1.49
N GLN A 24 13.05 -6.79 -1.74
CA GLN A 24 14.21 -7.37 -1.09
C GLN A 24 14.22 -7.10 0.41
N ALA A 25 13.83 -5.90 0.82
CA ALA A 25 13.82 -5.53 2.23
C ALA A 25 12.73 -6.27 3.02
N THR A 26 11.61 -6.60 2.37
CA THR A 26 10.46 -7.22 3.04
C THR A 26 10.35 -8.72 2.80
N GLY A 27 10.97 -9.23 1.75
CA GLY A 27 10.87 -10.65 1.39
C GLY A 27 9.51 -11.05 0.83
N ILE A 28 8.67 -10.10 0.43
CA ILE A 28 7.35 -10.42 -0.10
C ILE A 28 7.44 -10.99 -1.51
N ALA A 29 6.43 -11.80 -1.88
CA ALA A 29 6.42 -12.50 -3.15
C ALA A 29 6.18 -11.54 -4.33
N PRO A 30 6.67 -11.86 -5.54
CA PRO A 30 6.46 -11.03 -6.72
C PRO A 30 4.98 -10.82 -7.05
N ASN A 31 4.13 -11.81 -6.87
CA ASN A 31 2.71 -11.66 -7.14
C ASN A 31 2.03 -10.74 -6.12
N THR A 32 2.56 -10.65 -4.91
CA THR A 32 2.09 -9.68 -3.92
C THR A 32 2.43 -8.26 -4.37
N MET A 33 3.61 -8.07 -4.92
CA MET A 33 3.99 -6.77 -5.49
C MET A 33 3.05 -6.37 -6.62
N THR A 34 2.64 -7.34 -7.44
CA THR A 34 1.67 -7.08 -8.51
C THR A 34 0.34 -6.62 -7.95
N LYS A 35 -0.12 -7.23 -6.87
CA LYS A 35 -1.36 -6.82 -6.21
C LYS A 35 -1.26 -5.39 -5.69
N LEU A 36 -0.13 -5.04 -5.09
CA LEU A 36 0.09 -3.68 -4.61
C LEU A 36 0.02 -2.66 -5.75
N ARG A 37 0.56 -3.01 -6.92
CA ARG A 37 0.52 -2.12 -8.08
C ARG A 37 -0.89 -1.95 -8.65
N ARG A 38 -1.75 -2.93 -8.41
CA ARG A 38 -3.13 -2.90 -8.91
C ARG A 38 -4.13 -2.41 -7.87
N ASP A 39 -3.64 -1.96 -6.72
CA ASP A 39 -4.49 -1.55 -5.60
C ASP A 39 -5.43 -2.68 -5.15
N GLU A 40 -4.92 -3.91 -5.16
CA GLU A 40 -5.66 -5.08 -4.70
C GLU A 40 -5.35 -5.38 -3.24
N GLU A 41 -6.23 -6.14 -2.61
CA GLU A 41 -6.05 -6.50 -1.21
C GLU A 41 -4.84 -7.40 -1.01
N VAL A 42 -4.08 -7.14 0.04
CA VAL A 42 -2.99 -7.99 0.48
C VAL A 42 -3.20 -8.29 1.96
N SER A 43 -2.49 -9.30 2.46
CA SER A 43 -2.66 -9.69 3.86
C SER A 43 -2.07 -8.65 4.81
N MET A 44 -2.58 -8.64 6.04
CA MET A 44 -2.02 -7.77 7.08
C MET A 44 -0.55 -8.08 7.33
N THR A 45 -0.15 -9.34 7.20
CA THR A 45 1.25 -9.73 7.36
C THR A 45 2.14 -8.97 6.38
N VAL A 46 1.71 -8.84 5.14
CA VAL A 46 2.43 -8.08 4.13
C VAL A 46 2.53 -6.60 4.52
N LEU A 47 1.42 -6.03 4.96
CA LEU A 47 1.38 -4.62 5.36
C LEU A 47 2.29 -4.37 6.57
N VAL A 48 2.31 -5.27 7.53
CA VAL A 48 3.20 -5.18 8.68
C VAL A 48 4.66 -5.21 8.23
N LYS A 49 5.01 -6.09 7.31
CA LYS A 49 6.38 -6.17 6.80
C LYS A 49 6.80 -4.86 6.12
N ILE A 50 5.92 -4.29 5.32
CA ILE A 50 6.20 -3.03 4.63
C ILE A 50 6.38 -1.90 5.64
N CYS A 51 5.46 -1.76 6.59
CA CYS A 51 5.54 -0.72 7.59
C CYS A 51 6.80 -0.85 8.45
N THR A 52 7.17 -2.08 8.80
CA THR A 52 8.38 -2.33 9.57
C THR A 52 9.63 -1.95 8.78
N ALA A 53 9.70 -2.35 7.52
CA ALA A 53 10.86 -2.08 6.67
C ALA A 53 11.04 -0.58 6.44
N LEU A 54 9.95 0.17 6.29
CA LEU A 54 9.99 1.61 6.03
C LEU A 54 9.88 2.45 7.30
N ASN A 55 9.61 1.81 8.44
CA ASN A 55 9.43 2.45 9.74
C ASN A 55 8.33 3.53 9.69
N VAL A 56 7.16 3.15 9.21
CA VAL A 56 6.01 4.03 9.06
C VAL A 56 4.73 3.34 9.51
N ASN A 57 3.65 4.09 9.61
CA ASN A 57 2.33 3.57 9.93
C ASN A 57 1.59 3.18 8.64
N ILE A 58 0.56 2.35 8.81
CA ILE A 58 -0.23 1.89 7.68
C ILE A 58 -0.87 3.05 6.92
N GLY A 59 -1.28 4.11 7.61
CA GLY A 59 -1.84 5.29 6.97
C GLY A 59 -0.86 6.06 6.11
N ASP A 60 0.44 5.77 6.23
CA ASP A 60 1.48 6.39 5.41
C ASP A 60 1.68 5.66 4.08
N ILE A 61 1.13 4.46 3.93
CA ILE A 61 1.33 3.64 2.74
C ILE A 61 0.06 3.35 1.98
N MET A 62 -1.11 3.52 2.60
CA MET A 62 -2.36 3.20 1.92
C MET A 62 -3.50 4.07 2.41
N ASP A 63 -4.54 4.13 1.60
CA ASP A 63 -5.80 4.76 1.91
C ASP A 63 -6.95 3.83 1.56
N MET A 64 -8.05 3.99 2.29
CA MET A 64 -9.34 3.44 1.89
C MET A 64 -10.19 4.59 1.40
N ILE A 65 -10.56 4.54 0.13
CA ILE A 65 -11.26 5.62 -0.51
C ILE A 65 -12.74 5.27 -0.56
N PRO A 66 -13.62 6.05 0.10
CA PRO A 66 -15.05 5.77 0.05
C PRO A 66 -15.58 5.89 -1.36
N GLU A 67 -16.51 5.03 -1.70
CA GLU A 67 -17.16 5.11 -2.98
C GLU A 67 -18.12 6.30 -3.00
N LYS A 68 -18.30 6.86 -4.17
CA LYS A 68 -19.09 8.07 -4.31
C LYS A 68 -20.54 7.89 -3.84
N GLN A 69 -21.11 6.71 -4.09
CA GLN A 69 -22.48 6.46 -3.68
C GLN A 69 -22.67 6.46 -2.16
N LEU A 70 -21.62 6.25 -1.39
CA LEU A 70 -21.72 6.35 0.06
C LEU A 70 -22.03 7.78 0.48
N ILE A 71 -21.53 8.74 -0.23
CA ILE A 71 -21.81 10.14 0.02
C ILE A 71 -23.29 10.43 -0.18
N LEU A 72 -23.89 9.79 -1.18
CA LEU A 72 -25.30 9.97 -1.48
C LEU A 72 -26.18 9.34 -0.39
N VAL A 73 -25.73 8.23 0.17
CA VAL A 73 -26.48 7.52 1.19
C VAL A 73 -26.66 8.34 2.45
N TYR A 74 -25.72 9.20 2.74
CA TYR A 74 -25.72 9.98 3.98
C TYR A 74 -26.57 11.25 3.94
N ARG A 75 -27.29 11.45 2.87
CA ARG A 75 -28.17 12.62 2.76
C ARG A 75 -29.62 12.32 2.98
#